data_8b752de327f6ca8d92ea206565d48338
#
_entry.id   8b752de327f6ca8d92ea206565d48338
#
_cell.length_a   1.000
_cell.length_b   1.000
_cell.length_c   1.000
_cell.angle_alpha   90.00
_cell.angle_beta   90.00
_cell.angle_gamma   90.00
#
_symmetry.space_group_name_H-M   'P 1'
#
loop_
_entity.id
_entity.type
_entity.pdbx_description
1 polymer ?
#
loop_
_entity_poly.entity_id
_entity_poly.type
_entity_poly.pdbx_seq_one_letter_code
_entity_poly.pdbx_strand_id
1 'polypeptide(L)'
;PVAYWVSENFVRAFEQGELLTSLAPTRKGMFTGDNNLWLKLWHEIEYNKMFYQFKPYNKGGEFNKWYGNHDYVVNWKNDGKDIKSFKGSGNINESLFFRHCITWSLITSSKLSFRAIIDNYHVMGDAGPIACADDNKLFYILGVLNSKFIEEVASIVAPTLNCSNGVAGTFPIIVDEINKPTIDNIVQENIELSKIDWDSFETSWDFERHPLV
;
A
#
# COMPACT_ATOMS: atom_id res chain seq x y z
N PRO A 1 -21.05 10.77 7.00
CA PRO A 1 -20.97 11.62 8.21
C PRO A 1 -21.37 13.04 7.86
N VAL A 2 -22.03 13.72 8.78
CA VAL A 2 -22.40 15.13 8.60
C VAL A 2 -21.31 15.96 9.26
N ALA A 3 -20.59 16.75 8.47
CA ALA A 3 -19.46 17.57 8.93
C ALA A 3 -19.75 19.05 8.61
N TYR A 4 -20.49 19.72 9.49
CA TYR A 4 -20.89 21.12 9.30
C TYR A 4 -19.74 22.14 9.44
N TRP A 5 -18.58 21.70 9.91
CA TRP A 5 -17.41 22.57 10.18
C TRP A 5 -16.37 22.58 9.07
N VAL A 6 -16.58 21.84 8.00
CA VAL A 6 -15.62 21.79 6.89
C VAL A 6 -15.62 23.09 6.08
N SER A 7 -14.47 23.47 5.55
CA SER A 7 -14.34 24.66 4.70
C SER A 7 -15.03 24.47 3.34
N GLU A 8 -15.40 25.57 2.70
CA GLU A 8 -15.92 25.52 1.32
C GLU A 8 -14.94 24.85 0.35
N ASN A 9 -13.64 25.04 0.55
CA ASN A 9 -12.62 24.38 -0.28
C ASN A 9 -12.62 22.85 -0.11
N PHE A 10 -12.95 22.38 1.10
CA PHE A 10 -13.13 20.95 1.35
C PHE A 10 -14.32 20.40 0.56
N VAL A 11 -15.46 21.10 0.58
CA VAL A 11 -16.65 20.70 -0.20
C VAL A 11 -16.33 20.71 -1.69
N ARG A 12 -15.70 21.77 -2.19
CA ARG A 12 -15.29 21.87 -3.61
C ARG A 12 -14.38 20.72 -4.05
N ALA A 13 -13.53 20.22 -3.17
CA ALA A 13 -12.66 19.10 -3.52
C ALA A 13 -13.47 17.82 -3.82
N PHE A 14 -14.60 17.60 -3.16
CA PHE A 14 -15.50 16.49 -3.48
C PHE A 14 -16.36 16.75 -4.71
N GLU A 15 -16.66 18.01 -5.03
CA GLU A 15 -17.43 18.39 -6.22
C GLU A 15 -16.59 18.36 -7.50
N GLN A 16 -15.31 18.72 -7.41
CA GLN A 16 -14.41 18.87 -8.55
C GLN A 16 -13.45 17.69 -8.72
N GLY A 17 -13.15 16.97 -7.64
CA GLY A 17 -12.23 15.84 -7.66
C GLY A 17 -12.88 14.57 -8.20
N GLU A 18 -12.08 13.75 -8.84
CA GLU A 18 -12.46 12.39 -9.18
C GLU A 18 -12.29 11.47 -7.98
N LEU A 19 -13.14 10.47 -7.82
CA LEU A 19 -12.97 9.48 -6.78
C LEU A 19 -11.70 8.65 -7.02
N LEU A 20 -10.95 8.37 -5.96
CA LEU A 20 -9.74 7.52 -6.06
C LEU A 20 -10.03 6.23 -6.83
N THR A 21 -11.16 5.56 -6.54
CA THR A 21 -11.50 4.29 -7.21
C THR A 21 -11.72 4.42 -8.72
N SER A 22 -12.01 5.62 -9.23
CA SER A 22 -12.16 5.89 -10.67
C SER A 22 -10.80 6.02 -11.37
N LEU A 23 -9.82 6.65 -10.69
CA LEU A 23 -8.47 6.85 -11.21
C LEU A 23 -7.56 5.64 -10.96
N ALA A 24 -7.72 5.01 -9.82
CA ALA A 24 -6.96 3.86 -9.36
C ALA A 24 -7.91 2.88 -8.66
N PRO A 25 -8.43 1.87 -9.35
CA PRO A 25 -9.36 0.91 -8.77
C PRO A 25 -8.84 0.33 -7.45
N THR A 26 -9.59 0.57 -6.38
CA THR A 26 -9.24 0.09 -5.04
C THR A 26 -9.70 -1.35 -4.84
N ARG A 27 -8.82 -2.20 -4.34
CA ARG A 27 -9.07 -3.64 -4.17
C ARG A 27 -8.53 -4.13 -2.84
N LYS A 28 -9.06 -5.28 -2.44
CA LYS A 28 -8.56 -6.08 -1.33
C LYS A 28 -7.78 -7.25 -1.92
N GLY A 29 -6.62 -7.57 -1.37
CA GLY A 29 -5.84 -8.72 -1.76
C GLY A 29 -6.43 -10.04 -1.24
N MET A 30 -5.69 -11.12 -1.40
CA MET A 30 -6.08 -12.44 -0.93
C MET A 30 -5.99 -12.58 0.59
N PHE A 31 -6.82 -13.41 1.17
CA PHE A 31 -6.62 -13.93 2.51
C PHE A 31 -6.11 -15.37 2.46
N THR A 32 -5.20 -15.70 3.37
CA THR A 32 -4.51 -17.00 3.38
C THR A 32 -5.35 -18.11 4.01
N GLY A 33 -6.31 -17.73 4.86
CA GLY A 33 -7.09 -18.65 5.69
C GLY A 33 -6.34 -19.20 6.90
N ASP A 34 -5.01 -19.27 6.84
CA ASP A 34 -4.13 -19.63 7.94
C ASP A 34 -2.76 -18.95 7.75
N ASN A 35 -2.56 -17.83 8.42
CA ASN A 35 -1.32 -17.07 8.32
C ASN A 35 -0.11 -17.84 8.87
N ASN A 36 -0.28 -18.65 9.91
CA ASN A 36 0.82 -19.40 10.51
C ASN A 36 1.36 -20.48 9.56
N LEU A 37 0.46 -21.05 8.74
CA LEU A 37 0.81 -22.03 7.74
C LEU A 37 1.52 -21.42 6.53
N TRP A 38 1.01 -20.28 6.04
CA TRP A 38 1.39 -19.73 4.73
C TRP A 38 2.37 -18.59 4.77
N LEU A 39 2.37 -17.79 5.85
CA LEU A 39 3.24 -16.63 5.97
C LEU A 39 4.44 -16.92 6.85
N LYS A 40 5.56 -16.32 6.50
CA LYS A 40 6.79 -16.27 7.30
C LYS A 40 7.29 -14.84 7.33
N LEU A 41 8.07 -14.49 8.34
CA LEU A 41 8.94 -13.34 8.25
C LEU A 41 10.05 -13.64 7.25
N TRP A 42 10.50 -12.65 6.51
CA TRP A 42 11.49 -12.88 5.45
C TRP A 42 12.79 -13.51 6.00
N HIS A 43 13.20 -13.16 7.22
CA HIS A 43 14.40 -13.70 7.85
C HIS A 43 14.22 -15.13 8.44
N GLU A 44 13.02 -15.68 8.45
CA GLU A 44 12.76 -17.09 8.83
C GLU A 44 12.99 -18.06 7.68
N ILE A 45 13.27 -17.55 6.49
CA ILE A 45 13.51 -18.38 5.31
C ILE A 45 14.96 -18.25 4.85
N GLU A 46 15.43 -19.26 4.11
CA GLU A 46 16.73 -19.15 3.43
C GLU A 46 16.63 -18.09 2.33
N TYR A 47 17.53 -17.11 2.32
CA TYR A 47 17.53 -15.97 1.40
C TYR A 47 17.49 -16.39 -0.08
N ASN A 48 18.17 -17.50 -0.44
CA ASN A 48 18.16 -18.05 -1.80
C ASN A 48 16.78 -18.56 -2.26
N LYS A 49 15.82 -18.76 -1.34
CA LYS A 49 14.44 -19.13 -1.64
C LYS A 49 13.52 -17.93 -1.82
N MET A 50 13.98 -16.75 -1.42
CA MET A 50 13.25 -15.51 -1.59
C MET A 50 13.11 -15.18 -3.08
N PHE A 51 11.99 -14.57 -3.45
CA PHE A 51 11.59 -14.25 -4.84
C PHE A 51 11.40 -15.47 -5.76
N TYR A 52 11.86 -16.64 -5.38
CA TYR A 52 11.69 -17.88 -6.14
C TYR A 52 10.57 -18.75 -5.56
N GLN A 53 10.74 -19.28 -4.35
CA GLN A 53 9.73 -20.11 -3.67
C GLN A 53 8.82 -19.27 -2.78
N PHE A 54 9.37 -18.25 -2.14
CA PHE A 54 8.64 -17.31 -1.32
C PHE A 54 8.54 -15.97 -2.04
N LYS A 55 7.37 -15.36 -1.98
CA LYS A 55 7.11 -14.04 -2.55
C LYS A 55 6.84 -13.04 -1.44
N PRO A 56 7.33 -11.80 -1.53
CA PRO A 56 6.89 -10.74 -0.64
C PRO A 56 5.37 -10.67 -0.54
N TYR A 57 4.86 -10.45 0.67
CA TYR A 57 3.43 -10.45 0.94
C TYR A 57 3.01 -9.13 1.58
N ASN A 58 2.17 -8.37 0.92
CA ASN A 58 1.65 -7.12 1.43
C ASN A 58 0.59 -7.35 2.51
N LYS A 59 1.00 -7.25 3.78
CA LYS A 59 0.14 -7.49 4.95
C LYS A 59 -0.34 -6.23 5.65
N GLY A 60 0.09 -5.05 5.23
CA GLY A 60 -0.04 -3.83 6.01
C GLY A 60 1.04 -3.75 7.09
N GLY A 61 0.80 -3.12 8.21
CA GLY A 61 1.77 -2.99 9.31
C GLY A 61 1.71 -1.62 9.97
N GLU A 62 2.82 -1.23 10.60
CA GLU A 62 2.99 0.02 11.34
C GLU A 62 2.88 1.26 10.44
N PHE A 63 2.90 2.45 11.07
CA PHE A 63 2.88 3.71 10.34
C PHE A 63 4.19 3.91 9.58
N ASN A 64 4.12 3.77 8.27
CA ASN A 64 5.18 4.14 7.33
C ASN A 64 4.57 4.86 6.14
N LYS A 65 5.12 6.01 5.76
CA LYS A 65 4.77 6.73 4.54
C LYS A 65 5.75 6.38 3.43
N TRP A 66 5.29 6.39 2.20
CA TRP A 66 6.05 6.29 0.97
C TRP A 66 6.61 4.88 0.70
N TYR A 67 7.30 4.24 1.65
CA TYR A 67 7.91 2.92 1.54
C TYR A 67 7.93 2.19 2.88
N GLY A 68 8.05 0.85 2.90
CA GLY A 68 8.21 0.02 4.10
C GLY A 68 7.07 -0.99 4.34
N ASN A 69 7.13 -1.68 5.49
CA ASN A 69 6.27 -2.79 5.87
C ASN A 69 6.44 -4.03 4.98
N HIS A 70 7.68 -4.34 4.64
CA HIS A 70 8.07 -5.49 3.84
C HIS A 70 8.57 -6.64 4.71
N ASP A 71 7.83 -7.01 5.75
CA ASP A 71 8.25 -8.00 6.75
C ASP A 71 7.92 -9.44 6.34
N TYR A 72 6.84 -9.63 5.58
CA TYR A 72 6.26 -10.94 5.34
C TYR A 72 6.51 -11.46 3.94
N VAL A 73 6.68 -12.77 3.88
CA VAL A 73 6.70 -13.55 2.65
C VAL A 73 5.64 -14.65 2.70
N VAL A 74 5.07 -14.99 1.55
CA VAL A 74 4.13 -16.10 1.41
C VAL A 74 4.77 -17.25 0.64
N ASN A 75 4.52 -18.49 1.06
CA ASN A 75 4.95 -19.66 0.30
C ASN A 75 4.18 -19.73 -1.02
N TRP A 76 4.88 -19.46 -2.11
CA TRP A 76 4.36 -19.39 -3.47
C TRP A 76 4.95 -20.45 -4.39
N LYS A 77 5.41 -21.57 -3.81
CA LYS A 77 5.99 -22.69 -4.57
C LYS A 77 5.01 -23.19 -5.64
N ASN A 78 5.54 -23.55 -6.80
CA ASN A 78 4.73 -24.00 -7.94
C ASN A 78 3.59 -23.02 -8.29
N ASP A 79 3.94 -21.74 -8.35
CA ASP A 79 2.99 -20.65 -8.64
C ASP A 79 1.81 -20.61 -7.64
N GLY A 80 2.09 -20.84 -6.37
CA GLY A 80 1.08 -20.78 -5.30
C GLY A 80 0.02 -21.88 -5.36
N LYS A 81 0.29 -23.00 -6.04
CA LYS A 81 -0.69 -24.09 -6.23
C LYS A 81 -1.31 -24.54 -4.92
N ASP A 82 -0.50 -24.71 -3.89
CA ASP A 82 -0.95 -25.27 -2.61
C ASP A 82 -1.87 -24.29 -1.87
N ILE A 83 -1.49 -23.02 -1.78
CA ILE A 83 -2.34 -21.99 -1.15
C ILE A 83 -3.61 -21.71 -1.97
N LYS A 84 -3.53 -21.74 -3.30
CA LYS A 84 -4.70 -21.56 -4.18
C LYS A 84 -5.74 -22.68 -4.00
N SER A 85 -5.30 -23.90 -3.69
CA SER A 85 -6.16 -25.05 -3.45
C SER A 85 -6.59 -25.22 -1.98
N PHE A 86 -6.01 -24.43 -1.07
CA PHE A 86 -6.33 -24.51 0.34
C PHE A 86 -7.75 -23.98 0.62
N LYS A 87 -8.59 -24.80 1.22
CA LYS A 87 -10.03 -24.49 1.43
C LYS A 87 -10.28 -23.23 2.26
N GLY A 88 -9.32 -22.84 3.10
CA GLY A 88 -9.41 -21.64 3.93
C GLY A 88 -9.02 -20.36 3.21
N SER A 89 -8.25 -20.42 2.13
CA SER A 89 -7.80 -19.26 1.37
C SER A 89 -8.89 -18.71 0.45
N GLY A 90 -8.77 -17.47 0.03
CA GLY A 90 -9.74 -16.91 -0.90
C GLY A 90 -9.41 -15.49 -1.38
N ASN A 91 -10.31 -14.93 -2.18
CA ASN A 91 -10.13 -13.66 -2.86
C ASN A 91 -8.83 -13.60 -3.69
N ILE A 92 -8.44 -14.73 -4.30
CA ILE A 92 -7.22 -14.84 -5.08
C ILE A 92 -7.49 -14.28 -6.47
N ASN A 93 -7.00 -13.08 -6.70
CA ASN A 93 -7.05 -12.43 -8.00
C ASN A 93 -5.63 -12.13 -8.47
N GLU A 94 -5.09 -13.03 -9.26
CA GLU A 94 -3.70 -12.97 -9.73
C GLU A 94 -3.41 -11.75 -10.61
N SER A 95 -4.43 -11.15 -11.22
CA SER A 95 -4.25 -9.90 -11.99
C SER A 95 -3.83 -8.70 -11.13
N LEU A 96 -3.96 -8.81 -9.81
CA LEU A 96 -3.53 -7.81 -8.85
C LEU A 96 -2.11 -8.02 -8.33
N PHE A 97 -1.53 -9.22 -8.56
CA PHE A 97 -0.22 -9.59 -8.03
C PHE A 97 0.90 -9.14 -8.96
N PHE A 98 2.10 -9.00 -8.39
CA PHE A 98 3.33 -8.75 -9.13
C PHE A 98 3.26 -7.48 -10.00
N ARG A 99 2.66 -6.41 -9.48
CA ARG A 99 2.52 -5.14 -10.19
C ARG A 99 2.67 -3.95 -9.26
N HIS A 100 2.98 -2.81 -9.84
CA HIS A 100 3.04 -1.55 -9.10
C HIS A 100 1.66 -1.16 -8.57
N CYS A 101 1.60 -0.69 -7.34
CA CYS A 101 0.38 -0.17 -6.74
C CYS A 101 0.68 0.71 -5.52
N ILE A 102 -0.35 1.40 -5.06
CA ILE A 102 -0.36 2.10 -3.77
C ILE A 102 -1.02 1.18 -2.76
N THR A 103 -0.47 1.11 -1.55
CA THR A 103 -1.03 0.31 -0.45
C THR A 103 -1.11 1.11 0.84
N TRP A 104 -1.94 0.64 1.76
CA TRP A 104 -2.06 1.15 3.13
C TRP A 104 -2.40 0.02 4.09
N SER A 105 -2.31 0.27 5.39
CA SER A 105 -2.74 -0.70 6.40
C SER A 105 -4.26 -0.60 6.57
N LEU A 106 -4.97 -1.73 6.45
CA LEU A 106 -6.41 -1.81 6.64
C LEU A 106 -6.82 -1.29 8.02
N ILE A 107 -6.06 -1.68 9.04
CA ILE A 107 -6.24 -1.26 10.43
C ILE A 107 -4.97 -0.57 10.88
N THR A 108 -5.11 0.62 11.47
CA THR A 108 -3.99 1.38 12.03
C THR A 108 -4.38 1.99 13.37
N SER A 109 -3.48 1.92 14.35
CA SER A 109 -3.60 2.63 15.64
C SER A 109 -3.07 4.07 15.57
N SER A 110 -2.53 4.48 14.43
CA SER A 110 -1.95 5.78 14.15
C SER A 110 -2.68 6.46 13.00
N LYS A 111 -2.05 7.46 12.39
CA LYS A 111 -2.57 8.11 11.19
C LYS A 111 -2.55 7.18 9.99
N LEU A 112 -3.48 7.39 9.07
CA LEU A 112 -3.47 6.71 7.78
C LEU A 112 -2.23 7.13 6.98
N SER A 113 -1.57 6.17 6.37
CA SER A 113 -0.37 6.41 5.56
C SER A 113 -0.37 5.49 4.34
N PHE A 114 0.10 6.03 3.22
CA PHE A 114 0.14 5.32 1.95
C PHE A 114 1.58 5.08 1.51
N ARG A 115 1.82 3.90 0.93
CA ARG A 115 3.13 3.42 0.48
C ARG A 115 3.05 2.96 -0.96
N ALA A 116 4.15 3.10 -1.69
CA ALA A 116 4.31 2.48 -3.00
C ALA A 116 4.79 1.03 -2.86
N ILE A 117 4.23 0.15 -3.67
CA ILE A 117 4.84 -1.10 -4.09
C ILE A 117 5.24 -0.88 -5.54
N ILE A 118 6.54 -0.81 -5.79
CA ILE A 118 7.12 -0.45 -7.09
C ILE A 118 8.00 -1.58 -7.67
N ASP A 119 7.75 -2.78 -7.21
CA ASP A 119 8.38 -3.99 -7.72
C ASP A 119 7.32 -4.98 -8.25
N ASN A 120 7.78 -6.03 -8.93
CA ASN A 120 6.93 -7.04 -9.53
C ASN A 120 6.99 -8.38 -8.78
N TYR A 121 7.15 -8.34 -7.46
CA TYR A 121 7.32 -9.54 -6.64
C TYR A 121 6.22 -9.75 -5.60
N HIS A 122 5.45 -8.72 -5.25
CA HIS A 122 4.48 -8.78 -4.16
C HIS A 122 3.20 -9.53 -4.53
N VAL A 123 2.81 -10.42 -3.62
CA VAL A 123 1.44 -10.96 -3.53
C VAL A 123 0.64 -10.04 -2.62
N MET A 124 -0.52 -9.61 -3.08
CA MET A 124 -1.34 -8.64 -2.36
C MET A 124 -2.24 -9.32 -1.33
N GLY A 125 -2.07 -8.94 -0.06
CA GLY A 125 -2.84 -9.45 1.07
C GLY A 125 -4.06 -8.59 1.41
N ASP A 126 -4.98 -9.17 2.14
CA ASP A 126 -6.26 -8.52 2.50
C ASP A 126 -6.12 -7.44 3.58
N ALA A 127 -5.09 -7.55 4.44
CA ALA A 127 -4.78 -6.55 5.47
C ALA A 127 -4.00 -5.34 4.93
N GLY A 128 -3.50 -5.42 3.69
CA GLY A 128 -2.90 -4.33 2.93
C GLY A 128 -3.73 -4.03 1.68
N PRO A 129 -4.86 -3.30 1.78
CA PRO A 129 -5.62 -2.90 0.60
C PRO A 129 -4.75 -2.13 -0.37
N ILE A 130 -5.13 -2.14 -1.65
CA ILE A 130 -4.36 -1.53 -2.73
C ILE A 130 -5.22 -0.63 -3.60
N ALA A 131 -4.57 0.35 -4.23
CA ALA A 131 -5.09 1.13 -5.34
C ALA A 131 -4.19 0.90 -6.55
N CYS A 132 -4.76 0.36 -7.63
CA CYS A 132 -4.04 -0.02 -8.85
C CYS A 132 -4.09 1.14 -9.84
N ALA A 133 -3.10 2.02 -9.78
CA ALA A 133 -2.94 3.12 -10.73
C ALA A 133 -2.08 2.66 -11.93
N ASP A 134 -2.27 3.35 -13.06
CA ASP A 134 -1.29 3.30 -14.14
C ASP A 134 0.01 3.95 -13.68
N ASP A 135 1.16 3.47 -14.16
CA ASP A 135 2.48 3.94 -13.72
C ASP A 135 2.65 5.46 -13.86
N ASN A 136 2.07 6.05 -14.89
CA ASN A 136 2.12 7.50 -15.14
C ASN A 136 1.28 8.33 -14.16
N LYS A 137 0.41 7.71 -13.34
CA LYS A 137 -0.43 8.38 -12.34
C LYS A 137 -0.08 7.99 -10.91
N LEU A 138 0.67 6.90 -10.73
CA LEU A 138 0.92 6.29 -9.42
C LEU A 138 1.55 7.29 -8.44
N PHE A 139 2.62 7.97 -8.84
CA PHE A 139 3.34 8.89 -7.96
C PHE A 139 2.49 10.10 -7.59
N TYR A 140 1.80 10.70 -8.57
CA TYR A 140 0.90 11.81 -8.31
C TYR A 140 -0.19 11.45 -7.30
N ILE A 141 -0.89 10.33 -7.54
CA ILE A 141 -1.95 9.85 -6.64
C ILE A 141 -1.39 9.57 -5.25
N LEU A 142 -0.22 8.93 -5.16
CA LEU A 142 0.44 8.68 -3.87
C LEU A 142 0.77 9.99 -3.14
N GLY A 143 1.22 11.01 -3.87
CA GLY A 143 1.48 12.35 -3.32
C GLY A 143 0.22 12.98 -2.73
N VAL A 144 -0.88 12.96 -3.47
CA VAL A 144 -2.17 13.47 -3.00
C VAL A 144 -2.64 12.69 -1.77
N LEU A 145 -2.57 11.35 -1.80
CA LEU A 145 -3.01 10.49 -0.70
C LEU A 145 -2.22 10.71 0.59
N ASN A 146 -0.94 11.08 0.50
CA ASN A 146 -0.10 11.40 1.66
C ASN A 146 -0.15 12.88 2.08
N SER A 147 -0.99 13.71 1.44
CA SER A 147 -1.14 15.12 1.77
C SER A 147 -1.90 15.35 3.08
N LYS A 148 -1.72 16.54 3.66
CA LYS A 148 -2.51 16.96 4.84
C LYS A 148 -4.00 17.03 4.53
N PHE A 149 -4.37 17.36 3.29
CA PHE A 149 -5.76 17.40 2.88
C PHE A 149 -6.42 16.03 3.00
N ILE A 150 -5.79 14.97 2.50
CA ILE A 150 -6.34 13.60 2.62
C ILE A 150 -6.30 13.11 4.08
N GLU A 151 -5.33 13.55 4.89
CA GLU A 151 -5.34 13.27 6.33
C GLU A 151 -6.61 13.83 7.00
N GLU A 152 -7.03 15.05 6.64
CA GLU A 152 -8.28 15.67 7.12
C GLU A 152 -9.51 14.93 6.57
N VAL A 153 -9.52 14.61 5.26
CA VAL A 153 -10.59 13.81 4.64
C VAL A 153 -10.77 12.48 5.37
N ALA A 154 -9.67 11.76 5.61
CA ALA A 154 -9.68 10.47 6.30
C ALA A 154 -10.22 10.59 7.73
N SER A 155 -9.90 11.66 8.45
CA SER A 155 -10.42 11.88 9.82
C SER A 155 -11.94 12.01 9.88
N ILE A 156 -12.57 12.45 8.79
CA ILE A 156 -14.02 12.64 8.68
C ILE A 156 -14.70 11.41 8.09
N VAL A 157 -14.14 10.86 7.01
CA VAL A 157 -14.75 9.77 6.23
C VAL A 157 -14.44 8.39 6.83
N ALA A 158 -13.26 8.25 7.43
CA ALA A 158 -12.80 7.03 8.10
C ALA A 158 -12.41 7.32 9.56
N PRO A 159 -13.34 7.76 10.42
CA PRO A 159 -13.03 8.18 11.79
C PRO A 159 -12.64 7.02 12.72
N THR A 160 -12.64 5.80 12.22
CA THR A 160 -12.25 4.59 12.95
C THR A 160 -10.82 4.17 12.56
N LEU A 161 -10.28 3.20 13.31
CA LEU A 161 -8.98 2.60 13.01
C LEU A 161 -8.94 1.81 11.69
N ASN A 162 -10.08 1.64 11.03
CA ASN A 162 -10.22 0.83 9.82
C ASN A 162 -10.49 1.72 8.60
N CYS A 163 -9.57 1.68 7.62
CA CYS A 163 -9.75 2.29 6.30
C CYS A 163 -9.84 1.21 5.22
N SER A 164 -11.07 0.75 4.94
CA SER A 164 -11.29 -0.25 3.89
C SER A 164 -11.02 0.32 2.49
N ASN A 165 -10.83 -0.59 1.52
CA ASN A 165 -10.68 -0.20 0.12
C ASN A 165 -11.90 0.58 -0.42
N GLY A 166 -13.11 0.25 0.04
CA GLY A 166 -14.32 1.02 -0.31
C GLY A 166 -14.30 2.44 0.22
N VAL A 167 -13.87 2.62 1.48
CA VAL A 167 -13.74 3.95 2.10
C VAL A 167 -12.65 4.77 1.43
N ALA A 168 -11.45 4.23 1.28
CA ALA A 168 -10.36 4.94 0.58
C ALA A 168 -10.75 5.29 -0.87
N GLY A 169 -11.49 4.41 -1.53
CA GLY A 169 -11.99 4.63 -2.90
C GLY A 169 -12.85 5.88 -3.07
N THR A 170 -13.42 6.42 -1.98
CA THR A 170 -14.23 7.67 -2.00
C THR A 170 -13.41 8.93 -1.82
N PHE A 171 -12.09 8.84 -1.61
CA PHE A 171 -11.26 10.03 -1.44
C PHE A 171 -11.19 10.84 -2.74
N PRO A 172 -11.39 12.17 -2.66
CA PRO A 172 -11.36 13.03 -3.82
C PRO A 172 -9.93 13.30 -4.26
N ILE A 173 -9.64 13.09 -5.52
CA ILE A 173 -8.35 13.37 -6.15
C ILE A 173 -8.57 14.47 -7.18
N ILE A 174 -7.96 15.63 -6.98
CA ILE A 174 -7.91 16.71 -7.98
C ILE A 174 -6.62 16.54 -8.76
N VAL A 175 -6.72 16.35 -10.06
CA VAL A 175 -5.55 16.22 -10.93
C VAL A 175 -5.12 17.58 -11.43
N ASP A 176 -3.88 17.97 -11.12
CA ASP A 176 -3.24 19.19 -11.61
C ASP A 176 -2.12 18.80 -12.58
N GLU A 177 -2.44 18.78 -13.86
CA GLU A 177 -1.51 18.39 -14.92
C GLU A 177 -0.30 19.32 -15.04
N ILE A 178 -0.43 20.59 -14.61
CA ILE A 178 0.67 21.57 -14.67
C ILE A 178 1.73 21.24 -13.63
N ASN A 179 1.32 20.96 -12.40
CA ASN A 179 2.23 20.69 -11.30
C ASN A 179 2.56 19.19 -11.14
N LYS A 180 1.88 18.32 -11.88
CA LYS A 180 2.09 16.85 -11.82
C LYS A 180 3.56 16.44 -11.93
N PRO A 181 4.37 16.93 -12.91
CA PRO A 181 5.78 16.51 -13.02
C PRO A 181 6.60 16.86 -11.77
N THR A 182 6.35 18.01 -11.18
CA THR A 182 7.01 18.46 -9.94
C THR A 182 6.61 17.58 -8.76
N ILE A 183 5.32 17.26 -8.65
CA ILE A 183 4.80 16.38 -7.59
C ILE A 183 5.35 14.97 -7.74
N ASP A 184 5.38 14.44 -8.96
CA ASP A 184 5.93 13.10 -9.25
C ASP A 184 7.40 13.00 -8.80
N ASN A 185 8.23 13.99 -9.12
CA ASN A 185 9.62 14.03 -8.70
C ASN A 185 9.77 14.06 -7.17
N ILE A 186 9.02 14.94 -6.49
CA ILE A 186 9.04 15.04 -5.02
C ILE A 186 8.63 13.70 -4.39
N VAL A 187 7.63 13.02 -4.95
CA VAL A 187 7.16 11.73 -4.44
C VAL A 187 8.22 10.65 -4.64
N GLN A 188 8.89 10.61 -5.79
CA GLN A 188 9.98 9.67 -6.04
C GLN A 188 11.13 9.88 -5.06
N GLU A 189 11.55 11.13 -4.82
CA GLU A 189 12.57 11.46 -3.81
C GLU A 189 12.14 10.98 -2.39
N ASN A 190 10.87 11.18 -2.02
CA ASN A 190 10.36 10.71 -0.73
C ASN A 190 10.34 9.18 -0.62
N ILE A 191 10.04 8.47 -1.72
CA ILE A 191 10.11 7.01 -1.76
C ILE A 191 11.56 6.55 -1.57
N GLU A 192 12.51 7.16 -2.27
CA GLU A 192 13.94 6.83 -2.15
C GLU A 192 14.46 7.09 -0.72
N LEU A 193 14.16 8.26 -0.15
CA LEU A 193 14.54 8.58 1.23
C LEU A 193 13.95 7.58 2.23
N SER A 194 12.67 7.22 2.06
CA SER A 194 12.01 6.26 2.94
C SER A 194 12.54 4.85 2.76
N LYS A 195 12.96 4.49 1.53
CA LYS A 195 13.64 3.21 1.26
C LYS A 195 15.01 3.17 1.91
N ILE A 196 15.81 4.21 1.80
CA ILE A 196 17.12 4.31 2.45
C ILE A 196 16.98 4.18 3.98
N ASP A 197 15.99 4.86 4.55
CA ASP A 197 15.70 4.75 5.99
C ASP A 197 15.28 3.32 6.37
N TRP A 198 14.36 2.71 5.64
CA TRP A 198 13.93 1.32 5.85
C TRP A 198 15.08 0.32 5.76
N ASP A 199 15.93 0.46 4.73
CA ASP A 199 17.06 -0.42 4.49
C ASP A 199 18.25 -0.17 5.44
N SER A 200 18.16 0.87 6.25
CA SER A 200 19.13 1.15 7.32
C SER A 200 18.95 0.25 8.56
N PHE A 201 17.90 -0.56 8.60
CA PHE A 201 17.58 -1.45 9.71
C PHE A 201 17.58 -2.91 9.29
N GLU A 202 17.96 -3.80 10.19
CA GLU A 202 17.99 -5.26 10.01
C GLU A 202 16.61 -5.88 9.74
N THR A 203 15.55 -5.08 9.81
CA THR A 203 14.19 -5.46 9.42
C THR A 203 13.98 -5.49 7.90
N SER A 204 14.88 -4.90 7.12
CA SER A 204 14.89 -4.97 5.67
C SER A 204 15.72 -6.13 5.16
N TRP A 205 15.24 -6.82 4.12
CA TRP A 205 16.03 -7.82 3.41
C TRP A 205 17.15 -7.23 2.52
N ASP A 206 17.10 -5.90 2.27
CA ASP A 206 18.12 -5.14 1.55
C ASP A 206 19.12 -4.46 2.52
N PHE A 207 19.07 -4.78 3.82
CA PHE A 207 19.99 -4.24 4.81
C PHE A 207 21.44 -4.65 4.51
N GLU A 208 22.33 -3.69 4.38
CA GLU A 208 23.76 -3.93 4.20
C GLU A 208 24.55 -3.56 5.46
N ARG A 209 24.28 -2.38 6.01
CA ARG A 209 24.92 -1.88 7.22
C ARG A 209 24.15 -0.73 7.84
N HIS A 210 24.28 -0.57 9.16
CA HIS A 210 23.71 0.59 9.84
C HIS A 210 24.46 1.88 9.45
N PRO A 211 23.75 3.01 9.20
CA PRO A 211 24.38 4.28 8.76
C PRO A 211 25.40 4.86 9.72
N LEU A 212 25.36 4.48 10.99
CA LEU A 212 26.28 4.95 12.03
C LEU A 212 27.53 4.08 12.20
N VAL A 213 27.75 3.07 11.33
CA VAL A 213 28.90 2.14 11.41
C VAL A 213 29.85 2.30 10.22
#